data_47e69b8dc08854b2504a5cf1f8a7c699
#
_entry.id   47e69b8dc08854b2504a5cf1f8a7c699
#
_cell.length_a   1.000
_cell.length_b   1.000
_cell.length_c   1.000
_cell.angle_alpha   90.00
_cell.angle_beta   90.00
_cell.angle_gamma   90.00
#
_symmetry.space_group_name_H-M   'P 1'
#
loop_
_entity.id
_entity.type
_entity.pdbx_description
1 polymer ?
#
loop_
_entity_poly.entity_id
_entity_poly.type
_entity_poly.pdbx_seq_one_letter_code
_entity_poly.pdbx_strand_id
1 'polypeptide(L)'
;MATKNTLTTTTAAALATTDETAAVILAYLGELDASEKTRATYGRALKQYAAWLEGQGVELGKTTRAHVLAYKRHLEETKAAATVNAYLVAVRSLYSWLNARTGYPNVAEGVKGLKKAAQSSKDALTAAQARDVLTAPAEGVKGLRDHAMISLMVRRGLRTIEVARADVGDLRQVGGKAVLFVQGKGHASKDDFIVLGDECERAIRSYLKARGRVSDDAPLFAATGNRNQGGRMTTRAISRVAKEAMLAQGIDSPRLTAHSMRHTAVTLSLMGGATVQEAQAMARHASVSTTMIYAHNISKLDAKAESAIDAMLG
;
A
#
# COMPACT_ATOMS: atom_id res chain seq x y z
N MET A 1 17.85 8.39 -38.01
CA MET A 1 16.94 7.57 -38.83
C MET A 1 15.93 6.90 -37.90
N ALA A 2 14.70 7.39 -37.92
CA ALA A 2 13.64 6.94 -37.04
C ALA A 2 13.02 5.67 -37.59
N THR A 3 13.12 4.58 -36.86
CA THR A 3 12.40 3.34 -37.16
C THR A 3 10.91 3.59 -36.86
N LYS A 4 10.13 3.89 -37.87
CA LYS A 4 8.68 3.93 -37.82
C LYS A 4 8.19 2.54 -37.44
N ASN A 5 7.64 2.40 -36.24
CA ASN A 5 6.98 1.23 -35.74
C ASN A 5 5.65 1.08 -36.52
N THR A 6 5.66 0.29 -37.57
CA THR A 6 4.53 -0.04 -38.42
C THR A 6 3.65 -1.10 -37.73
N LEU A 7 2.86 -0.67 -36.74
CA LEU A 7 1.63 -1.38 -36.37
C LEU A 7 0.47 -0.71 -37.11
N THR A 8 0.55 -0.71 -38.44
CA THR A 8 -0.53 -0.30 -39.31
C THR A 8 -1.63 -1.37 -39.29
N THR A 9 -2.81 -0.94 -38.91
CA THR A 9 -4.12 -1.55 -39.22
C THR A 9 -4.15 -3.09 -39.22
N THR A 10 -3.88 -3.70 -38.10
CA THR A 10 -4.24 -5.10 -37.90
C THR A 10 -5.71 -5.13 -37.50
N THR A 11 -6.58 -5.36 -38.46
CA THR A 11 -8.01 -5.66 -38.27
C THR A 11 -8.17 -6.73 -37.19
N ALA A 12 -9.30 -6.75 -36.47
CA ALA A 12 -9.65 -7.68 -35.40
C ALA A 12 -9.43 -9.19 -35.72
N ALA A 13 -9.18 -9.52 -36.97
CA ALA A 13 -8.87 -10.88 -37.46
C ALA A 13 -7.45 -11.38 -37.12
N ALA A 14 -6.53 -10.52 -36.69
CA ALA A 14 -5.11 -10.86 -36.53
C ALA A 14 -4.66 -11.08 -35.08
N LEU A 15 -5.55 -11.25 -34.11
CA LEU A 15 -5.22 -11.55 -32.71
C LEU A 15 -5.48 -13.03 -32.38
N ALA A 16 -4.98 -13.92 -33.25
CA ALA A 16 -5.39 -15.32 -33.28
C ALA A 16 -4.52 -16.28 -32.45
N THR A 17 -3.32 -15.88 -31.99
CA THR A 17 -2.38 -16.78 -31.28
C THR A 17 -2.01 -16.28 -29.89
N THR A 18 -1.52 -17.19 -29.02
CA THR A 18 -1.00 -16.85 -27.68
C THR A 18 0.15 -15.85 -27.77
N ASP A 19 1.01 -15.95 -28.77
CA ASP A 19 2.13 -15.04 -29.02
C ASP A 19 1.65 -13.63 -29.40
N GLU A 20 0.61 -13.52 -30.22
CA GLU A 20 0.00 -12.23 -30.57
C GLU A 20 -0.70 -11.57 -29.38
N THR A 21 -1.39 -12.34 -28.56
CA THR A 21 -1.99 -11.83 -27.30
C THR A 21 -0.90 -11.29 -26.36
N ALA A 22 0.22 -12.00 -26.22
CA ALA A 22 1.36 -11.54 -25.42
C ALA A 22 1.99 -10.26 -25.99
N ALA A 23 2.15 -10.17 -27.32
CA ALA A 23 2.66 -8.98 -27.98
C ALA A 23 1.76 -7.75 -27.76
N VAL A 24 0.42 -7.91 -27.85
CA VAL A 24 -0.55 -6.85 -27.58
C VAL A 24 -0.47 -6.38 -26.12
N ILE A 25 -0.40 -7.29 -25.16
CA ILE A 25 -0.25 -6.94 -23.74
C ILE A 25 1.06 -6.19 -23.50
N LEU A 26 2.17 -6.61 -24.10
CA LEU A 26 3.45 -5.93 -23.98
C LEU A 26 3.42 -4.53 -24.59
N ALA A 27 2.82 -4.36 -25.77
CA ALA A 27 2.64 -3.04 -26.40
C ALA A 27 1.80 -2.11 -25.50
N TYR A 28 0.68 -2.59 -24.97
CA TYR A 28 -0.14 -1.85 -24.03
C TYR A 28 0.64 -1.43 -22.76
N LEU A 29 1.38 -2.36 -22.15
CA LEU A 29 2.16 -2.06 -20.95
C LEU A 29 3.30 -1.06 -21.23
N GLY A 30 3.86 -1.09 -22.43
CA GLY A 30 4.89 -0.15 -22.88
C GLY A 30 4.34 1.29 -23.00
N GLU A 31 3.11 1.45 -23.48
CA GLU A 31 2.44 2.74 -23.65
C GLU A 31 1.69 3.22 -22.40
N LEU A 32 1.53 2.36 -21.38
CA LEU A 32 0.80 2.72 -20.17
C LEU A 32 1.56 3.80 -19.38
N ASP A 33 0.96 5.00 -19.28
CA ASP A 33 1.47 6.07 -18.40
C ASP A 33 1.17 5.75 -16.94
N ALA A 34 2.04 4.95 -16.34
CA ALA A 34 1.93 4.52 -14.96
C ALA A 34 3.29 4.16 -14.36
N SER A 35 3.36 4.12 -13.03
CA SER A 35 4.56 3.66 -12.33
C SER A 35 4.92 2.22 -12.71
N GLU A 36 6.20 1.87 -12.65
CA GLU A 36 6.70 0.51 -12.87
C GLU A 36 5.93 -0.54 -12.06
N LYS A 37 5.65 -0.23 -10.79
CA LYS A 37 4.86 -1.10 -9.91
C LYS A 37 3.43 -1.31 -10.41
N THR A 38 2.81 -0.29 -10.97
CA THR A 38 1.47 -0.39 -11.57
C THR A 38 1.52 -1.23 -12.83
N ARG A 39 2.51 -0.99 -13.71
CA ARG A 39 2.73 -1.80 -14.92
C ARG A 39 2.95 -3.28 -14.58
N ALA A 40 3.78 -3.58 -13.59
CA ALA A 40 4.01 -4.95 -13.12
C ALA A 40 2.74 -5.60 -12.54
N THR A 41 1.87 -4.82 -11.89
CA THR A 41 0.58 -5.31 -11.37
C THR A 41 -0.39 -5.61 -12.51
N TYR A 42 -0.49 -4.72 -13.49
CA TYR A 42 -1.34 -4.92 -14.66
C TYR A 42 -0.82 -6.08 -15.53
N GLY A 43 0.50 -6.19 -15.71
CA GLY A 43 1.12 -7.31 -16.42
C GLY A 43 0.75 -8.67 -15.84
N ARG A 44 0.80 -8.80 -14.51
CA ARG A 44 0.37 -10.04 -13.83
C ARG A 44 -1.12 -10.32 -14.02
N ALA A 45 -1.97 -9.29 -13.90
CA ALA A 45 -3.40 -9.44 -14.08
C ALA A 45 -3.76 -9.84 -15.52
N LEU A 46 -3.13 -9.20 -16.51
CA LEU A 46 -3.37 -9.47 -17.92
C LEU A 46 -2.78 -10.82 -18.36
N LYS A 47 -1.64 -11.23 -17.81
CA LYS A 47 -1.11 -12.59 -18.04
C LYS A 47 -2.09 -13.67 -17.55
N GLN A 48 -2.71 -13.45 -16.37
CA GLN A 48 -3.72 -14.40 -15.87
C GLN A 48 -5.00 -14.36 -16.74
N TYR A 49 -5.40 -13.18 -17.24
CA TYR A 49 -6.53 -13.05 -18.14
C TYR A 49 -6.29 -13.77 -19.48
N ALA A 50 -5.12 -13.59 -20.08
CA ALA A 50 -4.73 -14.28 -21.32
C ALA A 50 -4.73 -15.80 -21.14
N ALA A 51 -4.14 -16.32 -20.08
CA ALA A 51 -4.13 -17.75 -19.78
C ALA A 51 -5.55 -18.30 -19.54
N TRP A 52 -6.45 -17.51 -18.96
CA TRP A 52 -7.85 -17.92 -18.80
C TRP A 52 -8.59 -17.96 -20.15
N LEU A 53 -8.39 -16.96 -21.03
CA LEU A 53 -8.96 -16.97 -22.38
C LEU A 53 -8.48 -18.17 -23.19
N GLU A 54 -7.18 -18.47 -23.14
CA GLU A 54 -6.57 -19.64 -23.79
C GLU A 54 -7.23 -20.94 -23.30
N GLY A 55 -7.41 -21.09 -21.97
CA GLY A 55 -8.11 -22.22 -21.38
C GLY A 55 -9.59 -22.34 -21.77
N GLN A 56 -10.22 -21.25 -22.24
CA GLN A 56 -11.58 -21.25 -22.83
C GLN A 56 -11.57 -21.41 -24.35
N GLY A 57 -10.42 -21.52 -25.01
CA GLY A 57 -10.29 -21.56 -26.45
C GLY A 57 -10.70 -20.23 -27.14
N VAL A 58 -10.57 -19.10 -26.42
CA VAL A 58 -11.02 -17.78 -26.89
C VAL A 58 -9.81 -16.89 -27.17
N GLU A 59 -9.69 -16.45 -28.41
CA GLU A 59 -8.70 -15.46 -28.83
C GLU A 59 -9.04 -14.06 -28.30
N LEU A 60 -8.04 -13.25 -27.99
CA LEU A 60 -8.23 -11.89 -27.47
C LEU A 60 -9.10 -11.02 -28.43
N GLY A 61 -8.88 -11.15 -29.75
CA GLY A 61 -9.61 -10.44 -30.78
C GLY A 61 -11.05 -10.94 -31.01
N LYS A 62 -11.44 -12.05 -30.40
CA LYS A 62 -12.81 -12.62 -30.46
C LYS A 62 -13.54 -12.53 -29.11
N THR A 63 -12.93 -11.87 -28.15
CA THR A 63 -13.52 -11.71 -26.81
C THR A 63 -14.80 -10.89 -26.88
N THR A 64 -15.81 -11.33 -26.16
CA THR A 64 -17.10 -10.64 -26.01
C THR A 64 -17.27 -10.18 -24.56
N ARG A 65 -18.26 -9.32 -24.32
CA ARG A 65 -18.66 -8.93 -22.96
C ARG A 65 -19.00 -10.14 -22.07
N ALA A 66 -19.61 -11.19 -22.65
CA ALA A 66 -19.94 -12.41 -21.93
C ALA A 66 -18.67 -13.10 -21.37
N HIS A 67 -17.60 -13.12 -22.15
CA HIS A 67 -16.29 -13.67 -21.70
C HIS A 67 -15.71 -12.84 -20.56
N VAL A 68 -15.77 -11.50 -20.60
CA VAL A 68 -15.29 -10.65 -19.49
C VAL A 68 -16.11 -10.88 -18.21
N LEU A 69 -17.42 -11.08 -18.32
CA LEU A 69 -18.27 -11.41 -17.18
C LEU A 69 -18.01 -12.83 -16.66
N ALA A 70 -17.72 -13.80 -17.53
CA ALA A 70 -17.33 -15.15 -17.13
C ALA A 70 -15.97 -15.14 -16.40
N TYR A 71 -14.99 -14.37 -16.91
CA TYR A 71 -13.71 -14.18 -16.21
C TYR A 71 -13.88 -13.54 -14.83
N LYS A 72 -14.75 -12.54 -14.71
CA LYS A 72 -15.07 -11.94 -13.41
C LYS A 72 -15.57 -13.00 -12.44
N ARG A 73 -16.54 -13.84 -12.82
CA ARG A 73 -17.08 -14.95 -12.00
C ARG A 73 -15.98 -15.93 -11.60
N HIS A 74 -15.14 -16.34 -12.54
CA HIS A 74 -13.97 -17.19 -12.25
C HIS A 74 -13.03 -16.58 -11.20
N LEU A 75 -12.78 -15.26 -11.26
CA LEU A 75 -11.98 -14.58 -10.24
C LEU A 75 -12.68 -14.55 -8.88
N GLU A 76 -14.00 -14.40 -8.84
CA GLU A 76 -14.79 -14.37 -7.60
C GLU A 76 -14.69 -15.67 -6.81
N GLU A 77 -14.54 -16.80 -7.48
CA GLU A 77 -14.39 -18.11 -6.85
C GLU A 77 -13.07 -18.28 -6.09
N THR A 78 -12.01 -17.59 -6.52
CA THR A 78 -10.64 -17.86 -6.05
C THR A 78 -9.94 -16.66 -5.46
N LYS A 79 -10.47 -15.44 -5.59
CA LYS A 79 -9.80 -14.20 -5.20
C LYS A 79 -10.65 -13.33 -4.29
N ALA A 80 -9.98 -12.59 -3.41
CA ALA A 80 -10.64 -11.54 -2.64
C ALA A 80 -11.14 -10.40 -3.53
N ALA A 81 -12.24 -9.75 -3.16
CA ALA A 81 -12.90 -8.67 -3.91
C ALA A 81 -11.95 -7.55 -4.35
N ALA A 82 -10.96 -7.19 -3.51
CA ALA A 82 -9.96 -6.19 -3.87
C ALA A 82 -9.06 -6.63 -5.03
N THR A 83 -8.71 -7.93 -5.09
CA THR A 83 -7.91 -8.51 -6.17
C THR A 83 -8.74 -8.61 -7.45
N VAL A 84 -10.00 -9.07 -7.37
CA VAL A 84 -10.95 -9.08 -8.50
C VAL A 84 -11.05 -7.69 -9.11
N ASN A 85 -11.27 -6.66 -8.27
CA ASN A 85 -11.38 -5.28 -8.73
C ASN A 85 -10.09 -4.79 -9.42
N ALA A 86 -8.92 -5.10 -8.86
CA ALA A 86 -7.63 -4.72 -9.46
C ALA A 86 -7.41 -5.38 -10.83
N TYR A 87 -7.81 -6.64 -10.98
CA TYR A 87 -7.67 -7.38 -12.23
C TYR A 87 -8.66 -6.86 -13.29
N LEU A 88 -9.90 -6.59 -12.91
CA LEU A 88 -10.88 -5.99 -13.80
C LEU A 88 -10.48 -4.56 -14.25
N VAL A 89 -9.79 -3.80 -13.40
CA VAL A 89 -9.24 -2.49 -13.80
C VAL A 89 -8.21 -2.66 -14.91
N ALA A 90 -7.30 -3.63 -14.80
CA ALA A 90 -6.30 -3.91 -15.84
C ALA A 90 -6.97 -4.35 -17.17
N VAL A 91 -7.96 -5.25 -17.09
CA VAL A 91 -8.70 -5.73 -18.28
C VAL A 91 -9.46 -4.57 -18.95
N ARG A 92 -10.17 -3.74 -18.18
CA ARG A 92 -10.88 -2.56 -18.71
C ARG A 92 -9.92 -1.58 -19.37
N SER A 93 -8.76 -1.34 -18.76
CA SER A 93 -7.75 -0.44 -19.30
C SER A 93 -7.16 -0.97 -20.61
N LEU A 94 -6.92 -2.28 -20.72
CA LEU A 94 -6.48 -2.92 -21.96
C LEU A 94 -7.51 -2.73 -23.09
N TYR A 95 -8.80 -3.03 -22.84
CA TYR A 95 -9.81 -2.88 -23.88
C TYR A 95 -10.11 -1.42 -24.23
N SER A 96 -9.98 -0.49 -23.30
CA SER A 96 -10.04 0.94 -23.59
C SER A 96 -8.91 1.38 -24.52
N TRP A 97 -7.67 0.90 -24.26
CA TRP A 97 -6.52 1.16 -25.11
C TRP A 97 -6.67 0.52 -26.51
N LEU A 98 -7.13 -0.73 -26.57
CA LEU A 98 -7.42 -1.43 -27.85
C LEU A 98 -8.45 -0.67 -28.67
N ASN A 99 -9.54 -0.23 -28.04
CA ASN A 99 -10.59 0.54 -28.70
C ASN A 99 -10.04 1.84 -29.31
N ALA A 100 -9.29 2.61 -28.49
CA ALA A 100 -8.72 3.88 -28.96
C ALA A 100 -7.71 3.71 -30.11
N ARG A 101 -6.99 2.57 -30.16
CA ARG A 101 -5.91 2.34 -31.13
C ARG A 101 -6.36 1.64 -32.40
N THR A 102 -7.32 0.73 -32.30
CA THR A 102 -7.71 -0.16 -33.39
C THR A 102 -9.19 -0.07 -33.76
N GLY A 103 -10.00 0.63 -32.99
CA GLY A 103 -11.47 0.62 -33.12
C GLY A 103 -12.12 -0.67 -32.61
N TYR A 104 -11.35 -1.58 -31.99
CA TYR A 104 -11.90 -2.82 -31.41
C TYR A 104 -12.93 -2.46 -30.31
N PRO A 105 -14.12 -3.09 -30.28
CA PRO A 105 -15.14 -2.75 -29.29
C PRO A 105 -14.63 -2.91 -27.86
N ASN A 106 -14.89 -1.92 -26.98
CA ASN A 106 -14.55 -2.05 -25.57
C ASN A 106 -15.51 -3.00 -24.85
N VAL A 107 -15.26 -4.29 -24.98
CA VAL A 107 -16.10 -5.37 -24.40
C VAL A 107 -16.10 -5.38 -22.88
N ALA A 108 -15.18 -4.66 -22.23
CA ALA A 108 -15.09 -4.55 -20.77
C ALA A 108 -15.77 -3.26 -20.24
N GLU A 109 -16.32 -2.42 -21.12
CA GLU A 109 -16.98 -1.17 -20.73
C GLU A 109 -18.17 -1.44 -19.81
N GLY A 110 -18.29 -0.64 -18.74
CA GLY A 110 -19.39 -0.75 -17.78
C GLY A 110 -19.43 -2.07 -16.99
N VAL A 111 -18.43 -2.96 -17.11
CA VAL A 111 -18.33 -4.13 -16.22
C VAL A 111 -17.99 -3.63 -14.81
N LYS A 112 -18.96 -3.74 -13.89
CA LYS A 112 -18.82 -3.28 -12.51
C LYS A 112 -17.91 -4.20 -11.71
N GLY A 113 -17.05 -3.61 -10.88
CA GLY A 113 -16.31 -4.35 -9.84
C GLY A 113 -17.23 -4.82 -8.72
N LEU A 114 -16.66 -5.59 -7.80
CA LEU A 114 -17.35 -6.00 -6.58
C LEU A 114 -17.42 -4.83 -5.59
N LYS A 115 -18.50 -4.78 -4.81
CA LYS A 115 -18.59 -3.83 -3.70
C LYS A 115 -17.43 -4.07 -2.73
N LYS A 116 -16.70 -3.01 -2.40
CA LYS A 116 -15.70 -3.08 -1.34
C LYS A 116 -16.43 -3.19 -0.01
N ALA A 117 -15.92 -4.02 0.90
CA ALA A 117 -16.38 -4.00 2.27
C ALA A 117 -16.20 -2.56 2.83
N ALA A 118 -17.23 -2.04 3.47
CA ALA A 118 -17.20 -0.69 4.05
C ALA A 118 -16.19 -0.58 5.20
N GLN A 119 -15.85 -1.70 5.83
CA GLN A 119 -14.89 -1.79 6.92
C GLN A 119 -13.49 -2.16 6.42
N SER A 120 -12.46 -1.57 7.03
CA SER A 120 -11.08 -2.02 6.83
C SER A 120 -10.97 -3.50 7.18
N SER A 121 -10.31 -4.28 6.31
CA SER A 121 -9.99 -5.68 6.60
C SER A 121 -8.90 -5.84 7.67
N LYS A 122 -8.31 -4.75 8.12
CA LYS A 122 -7.21 -4.70 9.08
C LYS A 122 -7.64 -3.95 10.34
N ASP A 123 -7.26 -4.50 11.48
CA ASP A 123 -7.53 -3.91 12.78
C ASP A 123 -6.42 -2.95 13.19
N ALA A 124 -6.72 -2.05 14.13
CA ALA A 124 -5.75 -1.30 14.89
C ALA A 124 -5.40 -2.04 16.18
N LEU A 125 -4.21 -1.81 16.72
CA LEU A 125 -3.86 -2.22 18.08
C LEU A 125 -4.66 -1.36 19.07
N THR A 126 -5.03 -1.95 20.20
CA THR A 126 -5.51 -1.18 21.33
C THR A 126 -4.38 -0.31 21.91
N ALA A 127 -4.72 0.69 22.71
CA ALA A 127 -3.73 1.55 23.37
C ALA A 127 -2.79 0.73 24.28
N ALA A 128 -3.30 -0.31 24.96
CA ALA A 128 -2.51 -1.22 25.78
C ALA A 128 -1.53 -2.02 24.90
N GLN A 129 -2.01 -2.69 23.87
CA GLN A 129 -1.17 -3.44 22.94
C GLN A 129 -0.09 -2.58 22.27
N ALA A 130 -0.44 -1.35 21.87
CA ALA A 130 0.52 -0.41 21.29
C ALA A 130 1.61 -0.02 22.33
N ARG A 131 1.24 0.15 23.59
CA ARG A 131 2.19 0.41 24.70
C ARG A 131 3.10 -0.78 24.90
N ASP A 132 2.60 -2.00 24.98
CA ASP A 132 3.37 -3.22 25.19
C ASP A 132 4.42 -3.39 24.09
N VAL A 133 4.04 -3.21 22.83
CA VAL A 133 4.98 -3.25 21.68
C VAL A 133 6.05 -2.16 21.76
N LEU A 134 5.70 -0.96 22.25
CA LEU A 134 6.63 0.17 22.36
C LEU A 134 7.54 0.11 23.59
N THR A 135 7.16 -0.59 24.65
CA THR A 135 7.95 -0.73 25.88
C THR A 135 8.76 -2.02 25.93
N ALA A 136 8.64 -2.87 24.92
CA ALA A 136 9.42 -4.10 24.82
C ALA A 136 10.94 -3.79 24.87
N PRO A 137 11.74 -4.59 25.60
CA PRO A 137 13.18 -4.41 25.66
C PRO A 137 13.82 -4.43 24.28
N ALA A 138 14.72 -3.46 24.03
CA ALA A 138 15.43 -3.30 22.77
C ALA A 138 16.93 -3.40 23.00
N GLU A 139 17.49 -4.58 22.71
CA GLU A 139 18.90 -4.87 22.97
C GLU A 139 19.72 -4.91 21.68
N GLY A 140 20.94 -4.42 21.76
CA GLY A 140 21.88 -4.39 20.66
C GLY A 140 21.41 -3.52 19.48
N VAL A 141 22.24 -3.41 18.47
CA VAL A 141 21.98 -2.55 17.29
C VAL A 141 20.68 -2.94 16.57
N LYS A 142 20.41 -4.25 16.46
CA LYS A 142 19.19 -4.75 15.80
C LYS A 142 17.93 -4.38 16.58
N GLY A 143 17.91 -4.62 17.89
CA GLY A 143 16.74 -4.30 18.74
C GLY A 143 16.45 -2.80 18.76
N LEU A 144 17.46 -1.96 18.94
CA LEU A 144 17.34 -0.50 18.91
C LEU A 144 16.82 0.00 17.55
N ARG A 145 17.31 -0.57 16.43
CA ARG A 145 16.78 -0.27 15.09
C ARG A 145 15.31 -0.61 14.99
N ASP A 146 14.95 -1.82 15.37
CA ASP A 146 13.59 -2.35 15.23
C ASP A 146 12.61 -1.52 16.08
N HIS A 147 13.01 -1.17 17.31
CA HIS A 147 12.25 -0.28 18.19
C HIS A 147 12.06 1.13 17.59
N ALA A 148 13.10 1.72 17.00
CA ALA A 148 12.99 3.04 16.37
C ALA A 148 12.03 3.02 15.15
N MET A 149 12.09 1.98 14.32
CA MET A 149 11.13 1.79 13.22
C MET A 149 9.69 1.65 13.71
N ILE A 150 9.47 0.83 14.74
CA ILE A 150 8.15 0.61 15.34
C ILE A 150 7.61 1.91 15.95
N SER A 151 8.45 2.66 16.68
CA SER A 151 8.08 3.96 17.25
C SER A 151 7.61 4.94 16.18
N LEU A 152 8.28 5.03 15.03
CA LEU A 152 7.85 5.85 13.91
C LEU A 152 6.50 5.39 13.33
N MET A 153 6.32 4.08 13.19
CA MET A 153 5.10 3.53 12.58
C MET A 153 3.89 3.70 13.50
N VAL A 154 4.04 3.45 14.80
CA VAL A 154 2.94 3.51 15.79
C VAL A 154 2.65 4.95 16.24
N ARG A 155 3.68 5.77 16.48
CA ARG A 155 3.51 7.13 17.02
C ARG A 155 3.33 8.19 15.94
N ARG A 156 3.86 7.98 14.71
CA ARG A 156 3.85 8.96 13.63
C ARG A 156 3.17 8.46 12.35
N GLY A 157 2.65 7.23 12.38
CA GLY A 157 1.86 6.67 11.31
C GLY A 157 2.63 6.45 9.99
N LEU A 158 3.97 6.27 10.03
CA LEU A 158 4.75 6.05 8.82
C LEU A 158 4.33 4.76 8.11
N ARG A 159 4.30 4.85 6.78
CA ARG A 159 4.19 3.66 5.92
C ARG A 159 5.52 2.93 5.87
N THR A 160 5.50 1.60 5.70
CA THR A 160 6.73 0.80 5.54
C THR A 160 7.65 1.29 4.43
N ILE A 161 7.09 1.86 3.35
CA ILE A 161 7.88 2.43 2.25
C ILE A 161 8.57 3.74 2.65
N GLU A 162 7.94 4.56 3.49
CA GLU A 162 8.52 5.80 4.01
C GLU A 162 9.68 5.47 4.95
N VAL A 163 9.49 4.47 5.84
CA VAL A 163 10.57 3.95 6.70
C VAL A 163 11.73 3.37 5.87
N ALA A 164 11.42 2.61 4.81
CA ALA A 164 12.43 2.00 3.96
C ALA A 164 13.28 3.03 3.19
N ARG A 165 12.68 4.16 2.80
CA ARG A 165 13.33 5.20 1.99
C ARG A 165 14.08 6.24 2.79
N ALA A 166 13.90 6.27 4.12
CA ALA A 166 14.56 7.25 4.98
C ALA A 166 16.08 7.06 4.97
N ASP A 167 16.81 8.17 4.86
CA ASP A 167 18.25 8.27 4.97
C ASP A 167 18.65 9.02 6.23
N VAL A 168 19.90 8.91 6.64
CA VAL A 168 20.40 9.58 7.86
C VAL A 168 20.27 11.11 7.72
N GLY A 169 20.61 11.68 6.57
CA GLY A 169 20.50 13.10 6.27
C GLY A 169 19.08 13.66 6.15
N ASP A 170 18.06 12.78 6.21
CA ASP A 170 16.66 13.23 6.29
C ASP A 170 16.27 13.68 7.71
N LEU A 171 17.07 13.35 8.71
CA LEU A 171 16.92 13.85 10.07
C LEU A 171 17.42 15.29 10.14
N ARG A 172 16.52 16.23 10.34
CA ARG A 172 16.83 17.68 10.32
C ARG A 172 16.15 18.41 11.47
N GLN A 173 16.49 19.69 11.61
CA GLN A 173 15.81 20.62 12.51
C GLN A 173 15.00 21.63 11.67
N VAL A 174 13.73 21.80 12.02
CA VAL A 174 12.85 22.79 11.41
C VAL A 174 12.07 23.50 12.53
N GLY A 175 12.24 24.82 12.62
CA GLY A 175 11.59 25.61 13.69
C GLY A 175 11.92 25.12 15.09
N GLY A 176 13.17 24.67 15.35
CA GLY A 176 13.60 24.15 16.65
C GLY A 176 13.09 22.75 16.98
N LYS A 177 12.39 22.06 16.08
CA LYS A 177 11.88 20.71 16.26
C LYS A 177 12.62 19.70 15.39
N ALA A 178 12.93 18.53 15.95
CA ALA A 178 13.47 17.42 15.19
C ALA A 178 12.42 16.88 14.22
N VAL A 179 12.78 16.77 12.95
CA VAL A 179 11.91 16.29 11.88
C VAL A 179 12.61 15.18 11.09
N LEU A 180 11.82 14.33 10.46
CA LEU A 180 12.27 13.38 9.45
C LEU A 180 11.60 13.72 8.12
N PHE A 181 12.39 14.05 7.11
CA PHE A 181 11.90 14.20 5.74
C PHE A 181 11.52 12.84 5.16
N VAL A 182 10.38 12.76 4.49
CA VAL A 182 9.82 11.50 4.01
C VAL A 182 9.44 11.58 2.54
N GLN A 183 9.67 10.50 1.80
CA GLN A 183 9.19 10.33 0.45
C GLN A 183 7.88 9.53 0.46
N GLY A 184 6.77 10.20 0.21
CA GLY A 184 5.45 9.61 0.12
C GLY A 184 5.30 8.60 -1.03
N LYS A 185 4.19 7.88 -1.03
CA LYS A 185 3.84 6.98 -2.15
C LYS A 185 3.45 7.83 -3.36
N GLY A 186 4.14 7.64 -4.49
CA GLY A 186 3.90 8.38 -5.73
C GLY A 186 4.72 9.66 -5.86
N HIS A 187 5.45 10.08 -4.83
CA HIS A 187 6.33 11.25 -4.89
C HIS A 187 7.72 10.86 -5.40
N ALA A 188 8.30 11.72 -6.23
CA ALA A 188 9.67 11.53 -6.74
C ALA A 188 10.74 12.00 -5.75
N SER A 189 10.41 12.93 -4.86
CA SER A 189 11.30 13.58 -3.89
C SER A 189 10.81 13.42 -2.44
N LYS A 190 11.66 13.80 -1.49
CA LYS A 190 11.36 13.90 -0.06
C LYS A 190 10.93 15.33 0.25
N ASP A 191 9.73 15.67 -0.14
CA ASP A 191 9.14 17.01 -0.12
C ASP A 191 8.20 17.25 1.08
N ASP A 192 7.99 16.24 1.92
CA ASP A 192 7.19 16.32 3.12
C ASP A 192 8.00 15.87 4.34
N PHE A 193 7.60 16.28 5.52
CA PHE A 193 8.27 15.88 6.76
C PHE A 193 7.29 15.56 7.88
N ILE A 194 7.78 14.82 8.86
CA ILE A 194 7.08 14.56 10.13
C ILE A 194 7.87 15.14 11.29
N VAL A 195 7.18 15.69 12.26
CA VAL A 195 7.78 16.06 13.55
C VAL A 195 7.97 14.80 14.37
N LEU A 196 9.20 14.54 14.83
CA LEU A 196 9.52 13.28 15.52
C LEU A 196 8.92 13.19 16.93
N GLY A 197 8.99 14.27 17.71
CA GLY A 197 8.74 14.25 19.15
C GLY A 197 9.77 13.41 19.90
N ASP A 198 9.87 13.65 21.20
CA ASP A 198 10.99 13.22 22.05
C ASP A 198 11.24 11.70 22.02
N GLU A 199 10.18 10.90 22.09
CA GLU A 199 10.29 9.44 22.14
C GLU A 199 10.83 8.85 20.82
N CYS A 200 10.33 9.34 19.67
CA CYS A 200 10.83 8.89 18.37
C CYS A 200 12.26 9.36 18.12
N GLU A 201 12.56 10.62 18.48
CA GLU A 201 13.91 11.18 18.35
C GLU A 201 14.90 10.39 19.22
N ARG A 202 14.55 10.14 20.47
CA ARG A 202 15.38 9.36 21.41
C ARG A 202 15.65 7.95 20.88
N ALA A 203 14.62 7.26 20.40
CA ALA A 203 14.77 5.93 19.83
C ALA A 203 15.70 5.91 18.62
N ILE A 204 15.56 6.86 17.70
CA ILE A 204 16.44 6.98 16.53
C ILE A 204 17.88 7.30 16.94
N ARG A 205 18.08 8.27 17.85
CA ARG A 205 19.43 8.65 18.32
C ARG A 205 20.13 7.51 19.05
N SER A 206 19.41 6.74 19.87
CA SER A 206 19.94 5.55 20.55
C SER A 206 20.39 4.50 19.54
N TYR A 207 19.58 4.24 18.51
CA TYR A 207 19.98 3.35 17.43
C TYR A 207 21.20 3.85 16.66
N LEU A 208 21.23 5.12 16.25
CA LEU A 208 22.36 5.68 15.50
C LEU A 208 23.64 5.67 16.32
N LYS A 209 23.55 5.97 17.62
CA LYS A 209 24.69 5.86 18.55
C LYS A 209 25.25 4.43 18.61
N ALA A 210 24.39 3.43 18.70
CA ALA A 210 24.79 2.03 18.74
C ALA A 210 25.31 1.52 17.37
N ARG A 211 24.79 2.06 16.28
CA ARG A 211 25.23 1.72 14.91
C ARG A 211 26.62 2.28 14.59
N GLY A 212 27.00 3.38 15.19
CA GLY A 212 28.25 4.09 14.90
C GLY A 212 28.11 5.09 13.74
N ARG A 213 29.26 5.64 13.33
CA ARG A 213 29.33 6.71 12.33
C ARG A 213 28.97 6.20 10.93
N VAL A 214 28.05 6.88 10.27
CA VAL A 214 27.60 6.61 8.91
C VAL A 214 27.41 7.92 8.16
N SER A 215 27.45 7.88 6.82
CA SER A 215 27.23 9.06 5.97
C SER A 215 25.74 9.45 5.90
N ASP A 216 25.47 10.69 5.52
CA ASP A 216 24.10 11.23 5.43
C ASP A 216 23.24 10.53 4.37
N ASP A 217 23.86 10.01 3.30
CA ASP A 217 23.21 9.25 2.23
C ASP A 217 22.98 7.77 2.59
N ALA A 218 23.50 7.31 3.72
CA ALA A 218 23.26 5.96 4.20
C ALA A 218 21.79 5.78 4.60
N PRO A 219 21.20 4.57 4.37
CA PRO A 219 19.84 4.31 4.82
C PRO A 219 19.75 4.49 6.35
N LEU A 220 18.72 5.22 6.79
CA LEU A 220 18.50 5.44 8.23
C LEU A 220 18.38 4.10 8.96
N PHE A 221 17.66 3.15 8.41
CA PHE A 221 17.51 1.80 8.97
C PHE A 221 18.22 0.77 8.10
N ALA A 222 19.33 0.25 8.59
CA ALA A 222 20.17 -0.68 7.88
C ALA A 222 19.80 -2.15 8.14
N ALA A 223 19.93 -2.98 7.12
CA ALA A 223 19.83 -4.42 7.28
C ALA A 223 21.00 -4.97 8.11
N THR A 224 20.73 -5.97 8.96
CA THR A 224 21.71 -6.63 9.82
C THR A 224 22.00 -8.07 9.37
N GLY A 225 21.36 -8.55 8.31
CA GLY A 225 21.58 -9.90 7.79
C GLY A 225 22.80 -9.96 6.86
N ASN A 226 23.49 -11.11 6.84
CA ASN A 226 24.76 -11.30 6.14
C ASN A 226 24.75 -10.95 4.64
N ARG A 227 23.59 -11.16 3.94
CA ARG A 227 23.49 -10.91 2.49
C ARG A 227 23.43 -9.43 2.10
N ASN A 228 23.02 -8.54 3.01
CA ASN A 228 22.84 -7.12 2.74
C ASN A 228 23.17 -6.28 3.99
N GLN A 229 24.20 -6.66 4.72
CA GLN A 229 24.60 -5.95 5.94
C GLN A 229 24.92 -4.47 5.64
N GLY A 230 24.35 -3.58 6.41
CA GLY A 230 24.50 -2.13 6.20
C GLY A 230 23.63 -1.54 5.09
N GLY A 231 23.07 -2.35 4.19
CA GLY A 231 22.23 -1.90 3.10
C GLY A 231 20.80 -1.56 3.52
N ARG A 232 20.05 -0.97 2.60
CA ARG A 232 18.66 -0.54 2.80
C ARG A 232 17.72 -1.73 3.04
N MET A 233 16.86 -1.62 4.03
CA MET A 233 15.83 -2.62 4.30
C MET A 233 14.71 -2.56 3.27
N THR A 234 14.19 -3.74 2.89
CA THR A 234 12.98 -3.82 2.06
C THR A 234 11.72 -3.61 2.90
N THR A 235 10.64 -3.16 2.27
CA THR A 235 9.32 -3.04 2.94
C THR A 235 8.83 -4.38 3.52
N ARG A 236 9.20 -5.51 2.90
CA ARG A 236 8.90 -6.85 3.41
C ARG A 236 9.66 -7.16 4.70
N ALA A 237 10.94 -6.78 4.78
CA ALA A 237 11.73 -6.95 5.99
C ALA A 237 11.18 -6.09 7.15
N ILE A 238 10.81 -4.83 6.89
CA ILE A 238 10.17 -3.94 7.87
C ILE A 238 8.82 -4.51 8.32
N SER A 239 8.02 -5.04 7.39
CA SER A 239 6.74 -5.67 7.74
C SER A 239 6.92 -6.90 8.63
N ARG A 240 8.00 -7.67 8.42
CA ARG A 240 8.35 -8.80 9.28
C ARG A 240 8.75 -8.34 10.68
N VAL A 241 9.60 -7.33 10.80
CA VAL A 241 9.95 -6.74 12.11
C VAL A 241 8.70 -6.30 12.88
N ALA A 242 7.77 -5.61 12.22
CA ALA A 242 6.51 -5.20 12.83
C ALA A 242 5.66 -6.39 13.30
N LYS A 243 5.59 -7.48 12.52
CA LYS A 243 4.85 -8.68 12.92
C LYS A 243 5.54 -9.43 14.06
N GLU A 244 6.87 -9.57 14.01
CA GLU A 244 7.68 -10.18 15.07
C GLU A 244 7.52 -9.43 16.41
N ALA A 245 7.50 -8.09 16.38
CA ALA A 245 7.29 -7.28 17.58
C ALA A 245 5.89 -7.48 18.20
N MET A 246 4.85 -7.62 17.39
CA MET A 246 3.50 -7.94 17.88
C MET A 246 3.45 -9.35 18.46
N LEU A 247 4.02 -10.33 17.77
CA LEU A 247 4.06 -11.73 18.23
C LEU A 247 4.81 -11.87 19.56
N ALA A 248 5.91 -11.15 19.75
CA ALA A 248 6.69 -11.15 20.99
C ALA A 248 5.86 -10.65 22.21
N GLN A 249 4.80 -9.89 21.98
CA GLN A 249 3.86 -9.45 23.00
C GLN A 249 2.56 -10.30 23.03
N GLY A 250 2.60 -11.50 22.47
CA GLY A 250 1.43 -12.39 22.43
C GLY A 250 0.31 -11.92 21.50
N ILE A 251 0.55 -10.90 20.66
CA ILE A 251 -0.45 -10.36 19.75
C ILE A 251 -0.37 -11.11 18.42
N ASP A 252 -1.08 -12.25 18.34
CA ASP A 252 -1.17 -13.04 17.11
C ASP A 252 -2.55 -12.92 16.47
N SER A 253 -2.60 -12.19 15.35
CA SER A 253 -3.81 -12.04 14.54
C SER A 253 -3.41 -11.85 13.07
N PRO A 254 -4.08 -12.55 12.13
CA PRO A 254 -3.89 -12.34 10.69
C PRO A 254 -4.41 -10.97 10.22
N ARG A 255 -5.24 -10.32 11.03
CA ARG A 255 -5.78 -8.99 10.76
C ARG A 255 -4.80 -7.88 11.15
N LEU A 256 -3.80 -8.17 12.02
CA LEU A 256 -2.77 -7.23 12.47
C LEU A 256 -1.49 -7.40 11.65
N THR A 257 -1.08 -6.32 11.02
CA THR A 257 0.08 -6.27 10.11
C THR A 257 0.86 -4.97 10.36
N ALA A 258 2.00 -4.80 9.68
CA ALA A 258 2.74 -3.52 9.72
C ALA A 258 1.85 -2.31 9.38
N HIS A 259 0.86 -2.46 8.49
CA HIS A 259 -0.08 -1.40 8.18
C HIS A 259 -1.01 -1.08 9.35
N SER A 260 -1.30 -2.07 10.19
CA SER A 260 -2.08 -1.88 11.43
C SER A 260 -1.41 -0.91 12.42
N MET A 261 -0.08 -0.82 12.44
CA MET A 261 0.61 0.18 13.26
C MET A 261 0.24 1.61 12.85
N ARG A 262 0.15 1.86 11.55
CA ARG A 262 -0.34 3.15 11.05
C ARG A 262 -1.84 3.35 11.32
N HIS A 263 -2.65 2.31 11.20
CA HIS A 263 -4.06 2.35 11.61
C HIS A 263 -4.17 2.75 13.09
N THR A 264 -3.33 2.14 13.94
CA THR A 264 -3.23 2.46 15.37
C THR A 264 -2.90 3.94 15.60
N ALA A 265 -1.88 4.48 14.89
CA ALA A 265 -1.52 5.90 15.00
C ALA A 265 -2.71 6.82 14.71
N VAL A 266 -3.45 6.57 13.61
CA VAL A 266 -4.62 7.38 13.22
C VAL A 266 -5.76 7.20 14.22
N THR A 267 -6.06 5.98 14.62
CA THR A 267 -7.14 5.69 15.58
C THR A 267 -6.86 6.34 16.93
N LEU A 268 -5.65 6.15 17.47
CA LEU A 268 -5.29 6.71 18.77
C LEU A 268 -5.19 8.25 18.75
N SER A 269 -4.78 8.87 17.63
CA SER A 269 -4.79 10.33 17.53
C SER A 269 -6.21 10.90 17.60
N LEU A 270 -7.16 10.29 16.89
CA LEU A 270 -8.57 10.69 16.93
C LEU A 270 -9.21 10.44 18.32
N MET A 271 -8.93 9.27 18.93
CA MET A 271 -9.37 8.98 20.30
C MET A 271 -8.75 9.94 21.34
N GLY A 272 -7.54 10.43 21.08
CA GLY A 272 -6.86 11.44 21.89
C GLY A 272 -7.33 12.88 21.66
N GLY A 273 -8.38 13.09 20.83
CA GLY A 273 -9.01 14.38 20.59
C GLY A 273 -8.45 15.16 19.39
N ALA A 274 -7.56 14.58 18.58
CA ALA A 274 -7.15 15.22 17.33
C ALA A 274 -8.32 15.33 16.37
N THR A 275 -8.41 16.45 15.65
CA THR A 275 -9.37 16.62 14.57
C THR A 275 -9.09 15.66 13.40
N VAL A 276 -10.10 15.44 12.56
CA VAL A 276 -9.93 14.60 11.33
C VAL A 276 -8.85 15.20 10.42
N GLN A 277 -8.76 16.53 10.32
CA GLN A 277 -7.76 17.24 9.53
C GLN A 277 -6.34 17.03 10.07
N GLU A 278 -6.15 17.13 11.39
CA GLU A 278 -4.84 16.86 12.03
C GLU A 278 -4.43 15.40 11.86
N ALA A 279 -5.34 14.45 12.04
CA ALA A 279 -5.09 13.04 11.82
C ALA A 279 -4.80 12.72 10.33
N GLN A 280 -5.49 13.42 9.40
CA GLN A 280 -5.22 13.34 7.96
C GLN A 280 -3.81 13.84 7.63
N ALA A 281 -3.44 15.01 8.14
CA ALA A 281 -2.13 15.62 7.96
C ALA A 281 -1.02 14.73 8.52
N MET A 282 -1.14 14.29 9.79
CA MET A 282 -0.19 13.36 10.43
C MET A 282 0.00 12.09 9.59
N ALA A 283 -1.09 11.53 9.09
CA ALA A 283 -1.05 10.32 8.27
C ALA A 283 -0.67 10.59 6.82
N ARG A 284 -0.66 11.81 6.35
CA ARG A 284 -0.42 12.16 4.92
C ARG A 284 -1.38 11.38 4.00
N HIS A 285 -2.69 11.43 4.32
CA HIS A 285 -3.74 10.87 3.48
C HIS A 285 -4.12 11.87 2.39
N ALA A 286 -4.00 11.47 1.13
CA ALA A 286 -4.38 12.29 -0.01
C ALA A 286 -5.87 12.66 -0.02
N SER A 287 -6.71 11.82 0.59
CA SER A 287 -8.15 12.06 0.70
C SER A 287 -8.60 11.99 2.16
N VAL A 288 -9.39 12.97 2.58
CA VAL A 288 -10.02 13.00 3.90
C VAL A 288 -10.93 11.79 4.14
N SER A 289 -11.56 11.26 3.09
CA SER A 289 -12.41 10.06 3.18
C SER A 289 -11.68 8.85 3.74
N THR A 290 -10.35 8.76 3.53
CA THR A 290 -9.54 7.71 4.13
C THR A 290 -9.47 7.84 5.66
N THR A 291 -9.40 9.06 6.18
CA THR A 291 -9.36 9.32 7.63
C THR A 291 -10.76 9.23 8.25
N MET A 292 -11.79 9.63 7.51
CA MET A 292 -13.19 9.55 7.97
C MET A 292 -13.63 8.11 8.31
N ILE A 293 -13.07 7.10 7.66
CA ILE A 293 -13.35 5.69 7.99
C ILE A 293 -13.02 5.39 9.47
N TYR A 294 -11.93 5.94 9.97
CA TYR A 294 -11.53 5.76 11.38
C TYR A 294 -12.44 6.53 12.32
N ALA A 295 -12.78 7.79 12.01
CA ALA A 295 -13.69 8.58 12.79
C ALA A 295 -15.07 7.92 12.91
N HIS A 296 -15.62 7.40 11.81
CA HIS A 296 -16.85 6.63 11.81
C HIS A 296 -16.79 5.38 12.69
N ASN A 297 -15.68 4.63 12.63
CA ASN A 297 -15.54 3.43 13.45
C ASN A 297 -15.47 3.76 14.94
N ILE A 298 -14.79 4.84 15.32
CA ILE A 298 -14.74 5.32 16.71
C ILE A 298 -16.13 5.77 17.16
N SER A 299 -16.82 6.59 16.37
CA SER A 299 -18.18 7.06 16.72
C SER A 299 -19.17 5.91 16.90
N LYS A 300 -19.06 4.82 16.11
CA LYS A 300 -19.89 3.62 16.30
C LYS A 300 -19.59 2.89 17.60
N LEU A 301 -18.32 2.85 18.03
CA LEU A 301 -17.94 2.21 19.29
C LEU A 301 -18.39 3.05 20.51
N ASP A 302 -18.45 4.38 20.36
CA ASP A 302 -18.93 5.28 21.42
C ASP A 302 -20.45 5.16 21.65
N ALA A 303 -21.21 4.61 20.69
CA ALA A 303 -22.64 4.31 20.74
C ALA A 303 -23.49 5.47 21.32
N LYS A 304 -23.06 6.75 21.08
CA LYS A 304 -23.71 7.94 21.67
C LYS A 304 -25.15 8.10 21.23
N ALA A 305 -25.46 7.73 19.99
CA ALA A 305 -26.83 7.82 19.47
C ALA A 305 -27.74 6.78 20.13
N GLU A 306 -27.25 5.55 20.26
CA GLU A 306 -27.93 4.45 20.92
C GLU A 306 -28.15 4.76 22.41
N SER A 307 -27.12 5.23 23.11
CA SER A 307 -27.22 5.64 24.51
C SER A 307 -28.19 6.82 24.73
N ALA A 308 -28.28 7.74 23.76
CA ALA A 308 -29.26 8.83 23.82
C ALA A 308 -30.71 8.30 23.66
N ILE A 309 -30.93 7.30 22.83
CA ILE A 309 -32.23 6.65 22.68
C ILE A 309 -32.59 5.92 23.99
N ASP A 310 -31.65 5.13 24.53
CA ASP A 310 -31.87 4.42 25.80
C ASP A 310 -32.22 5.39 26.94
N ALA A 311 -31.54 6.54 27.03
CA ALA A 311 -31.84 7.56 28.01
C ALA A 311 -33.23 8.24 27.84
N MET A 312 -33.78 8.20 26.62
CA MET A 312 -35.12 8.77 26.35
C MET A 312 -36.24 7.75 26.57
N LEU A 313 -35.92 6.47 26.48
CA LEU A 313 -36.91 5.39 26.63
C LEU A 313 -36.98 4.84 28.07
N GLY A 314 -36.04 5.18 28.93
CA GLY A 314 -35.99 4.79 30.35
C GLY A 314 -35.28 3.47 30.54
#